data_3d5c74bf2cfa5925b6546e249a0c551f
#
_entry.id   3d5c74bf2cfa5925b6546e249a0c551f
#
_cell.length_a   1.000
_cell.length_b   1.000
_cell.length_c   1.000
_cell.angle_alpha   90.00
_cell.angle_beta   90.00
_cell.angle_gamma   90.00
#
_symmetry.space_group_name_H-M   'P 1'
#
loop_
_entity.id
_entity.type
_entity.pdbx_description
1 polymer ?
#
loop_
_entity_poly.entity_id
_entity_poly.type
_entity_poly.pdbx_seq_one_letter_code
_entity_poly.pdbx_strand_id
1 'polypeptide(L)'
;MLKLKLSHFDFKLPPELLAVEPLVNRDESKMMVIHKDSGRIEHRKFTDILDYFEEDDVMVLNNTKVIPARLYGNKEKTGAKIEVFLMRELNKESRLWDVLVDPARKIRIGNKLYFGENDELIAEVIDNTTSRGRTLRFLHDAPYTEFKQTIEKLGQTPLPKYIKREPTKEDEEKYQTVYAQHKGAVAAPTAGLHFSK
;
A
#
# COMPACT_ATOMS: atom_id res chain seq x y z
N MET A 1 4.46 -31.17 -17.76
CA MET A 1 4.23 -29.89 -17.09
C MET A 1 3.90 -28.82 -18.14
N LEU A 2 2.70 -28.28 -18.15
CA LEU A 2 2.33 -27.18 -19.06
C LEU A 2 3.22 -25.95 -18.72
N LYS A 3 4.03 -25.49 -19.68
CA LYS A 3 4.77 -24.24 -19.55
C LYS A 3 3.78 -23.08 -19.66
N LEU A 4 3.35 -22.52 -18.53
CA LEU A 4 2.51 -21.33 -18.51
C LEU A 4 3.33 -20.12 -18.98
N LYS A 5 2.75 -19.34 -19.89
CA LYS A 5 3.31 -18.06 -20.37
C LYS A 5 2.48 -16.92 -19.82
N LEU A 6 3.08 -15.75 -19.62
CA LEU A 6 2.35 -14.55 -19.16
C LEU A 6 1.19 -14.19 -20.09
N SER A 7 1.36 -14.39 -21.40
CA SER A 7 0.31 -14.16 -22.41
C SER A 7 -0.94 -15.04 -22.27
N HIS A 8 -0.87 -16.15 -21.52
CA HIS A 8 -2.07 -16.97 -21.22
C HIS A 8 -2.99 -16.32 -20.19
N PHE A 9 -2.50 -15.28 -19.49
CA PHE A 9 -3.23 -14.51 -18.47
C PHE A 9 -3.61 -13.12 -18.97
N ASP A 10 -3.32 -12.81 -20.24
CA ASP A 10 -3.66 -11.53 -20.85
C ASP A 10 -5.14 -11.54 -21.26
N PHE A 11 -5.89 -10.56 -20.74
CA PHE A 11 -7.30 -10.37 -21.07
C PHE A 11 -7.67 -8.90 -20.94
N LYS A 12 -8.70 -8.48 -21.65
CA LYS A 12 -9.22 -7.12 -21.55
C LYS A 12 -10.12 -7.02 -20.32
N LEU A 13 -9.67 -6.28 -19.31
CA LEU A 13 -10.50 -5.94 -18.15
C LEU A 13 -11.20 -4.60 -18.38
N PRO A 14 -12.54 -4.57 -18.53
CA PRO A 14 -13.30 -3.34 -18.67
C PRO A 14 -13.17 -2.48 -17.40
N PRO A 15 -12.88 -1.16 -17.51
CA PRO A 15 -12.71 -0.28 -16.34
C PRO A 15 -13.92 -0.24 -15.40
N GLU A 16 -15.12 -0.39 -15.94
CA GLU A 16 -16.39 -0.40 -15.19
C GLU A 16 -16.56 -1.61 -14.26
N LEU A 17 -15.74 -2.66 -14.45
CA LEU A 17 -15.71 -3.83 -13.57
C LEU A 17 -14.73 -3.66 -12.39
N LEU A 18 -13.97 -2.58 -12.37
CA LEU A 18 -13.07 -2.27 -11.25
C LEU A 18 -13.86 -1.56 -10.13
N ALA A 19 -13.89 -2.17 -8.95
CA ALA A 19 -14.41 -1.52 -7.76
C ALA A 19 -13.43 -0.43 -7.31
N VAL A 20 -13.83 0.84 -7.39
CA VAL A 20 -13.01 2.01 -7.00
C VAL A 20 -13.45 2.61 -5.67
N GLU A 21 -14.63 2.25 -5.18
CA GLU A 21 -15.17 2.63 -3.88
C GLU A 21 -15.51 1.38 -3.06
N PRO A 22 -15.24 1.40 -1.74
CA PRO A 22 -15.67 0.33 -0.86
C PRO A 22 -17.18 0.36 -0.65
N LEU A 23 -17.78 -0.81 -0.41
CA LEU A 23 -19.17 -0.89 0.04
C LEU A 23 -19.33 -0.27 1.43
N VAL A 24 -20.55 0.17 1.74
CA VAL A 24 -20.92 0.64 3.10
C VAL A 24 -20.67 -0.48 4.11
N ASN A 25 -21.21 -1.67 3.83
CA ASN A 25 -20.99 -2.88 4.62
C ASN A 25 -19.95 -3.74 3.87
N ARG A 26 -18.75 -3.84 4.43
CA ARG A 26 -17.61 -4.52 3.77
C ARG A 26 -17.80 -6.01 3.55
N ASP A 27 -18.63 -6.66 4.38
CA ASP A 27 -18.97 -8.08 4.32
C ASP A 27 -20.07 -8.41 3.28
N GLU A 28 -20.72 -7.40 2.69
CA GLU A 28 -21.64 -7.60 1.57
C GLU A 28 -20.94 -7.72 0.21
N SER A 29 -19.62 -7.68 0.19
CA SER A 29 -18.84 -7.84 -1.04
C SER A 29 -19.11 -9.18 -1.72
N LYS A 30 -19.03 -9.18 -3.05
CA LYS A 30 -19.15 -10.42 -3.83
C LYS A 30 -17.96 -11.34 -3.55
N MET A 31 -18.24 -12.61 -3.37
CA MET A 31 -17.25 -13.67 -3.19
C MET A 31 -17.38 -14.69 -4.32
N MET A 32 -16.27 -15.06 -4.93
CA MET A 32 -16.19 -16.15 -5.87
C MET A 32 -15.59 -17.37 -5.16
N VAL A 33 -16.31 -18.47 -5.16
CA VAL A 33 -15.86 -19.77 -4.62
C VAL A 33 -15.49 -20.68 -5.78
N ILE A 34 -14.26 -21.18 -5.77
CA ILE A 34 -13.76 -22.11 -6.79
C ILE A 34 -13.47 -23.45 -6.12
N HIS A 35 -14.23 -24.48 -6.48
CA HIS A 35 -14.00 -25.84 -6.00
C HIS A 35 -12.84 -26.46 -6.79
N LYS A 36 -11.72 -26.65 -6.13
CA LYS A 36 -10.46 -27.05 -6.76
C LYS A 36 -10.55 -28.38 -7.52
N ASP A 37 -11.28 -29.34 -6.98
CA ASP A 37 -11.33 -30.69 -7.55
C ASP A 37 -12.26 -30.80 -8.77
N SER A 38 -13.38 -30.08 -8.74
CA SER A 38 -14.39 -30.09 -9.82
C SER A 38 -14.25 -28.94 -10.81
N GLY A 39 -13.52 -27.87 -10.46
CA GLY A 39 -13.50 -26.62 -11.19
C GLY A 39 -14.81 -25.83 -11.14
N ARG A 40 -15.79 -26.26 -10.32
CA ARG A 40 -17.08 -25.57 -10.18
C ARG A 40 -16.87 -24.18 -9.58
N ILE A 41 -17.53 -23.19 -10.13
CA ILE A 41 -17.50 -21.79 -9.67
C ILE A 41 -18.89 -21.44 -9.12
N GLU A 42 -18.90 -20.82 -7.93
CA GLU A 42 -20.09 -20.24 -7.33
C GLU A 42 -19.88 -18.75 -7.07
N HIS A 43 -20.96 -17.98 -7.18
CA HIS A 43 -20.99 -16.58 -6.82
C HIS A 43 -21.82 -16.41 -5.55
N ARG A 44 -21.19 -15.85 -4.52
CA ARG A 44 -21.72 -15.71 -3.16
C ARG A 44 -21.52 -14.28 -2.65
N LYS A 45 -22.02 -13.98 -1.45
CA LYS A 45 -21.59 -12.84 -0.65
C LYS A 45 -20.48 -13.26 0.30
N PHE A 46 -19.66 -12.32 0.74
CA PHE A 46 -18.58 -12.64 1.68
C PHE A 46 -19.11 -13.15 3.03
N THR A 47 -20.31 -12.73 3.45
CA THR A 47 -20.99 -13.27 4.64
C THR A 47 -21.14 -14.80 4.60
N ASP A 48 -21.27 -15.39 3.40
CA ASP A 48 -21.42 -16.82 3.23
C ASP A 48 -20.11 -17.59 3.45
N ILE A 49 -19.00 -16.90 3.76
CA ILE A 49 -17.70 -17.52 4.02
C ILE A 49 -17.78 -18.51 5.21
N LEU A 50 -18.70 -18.26 6.14
CA LEU A 50 -18.91 -19.14 7.30
C LEU A 50 -19.36 -20.53 6.91
N ASP A 51 -20.02 -20.70 5.77
CA ASP A 51 -20.47 -22.01 5.24
C ASP A 51 -19.30 -22.89 4.76
N TYR A 52 -18.10 -22.33 4.68
CA TYR A 52 -16.88 -22.98 4.17
C TYR A 52 -15.86 -23.30 5.23
N PHE A 53 -16.18 -23.06 6.52
CA PHE A 53 -15.34 -23.42 7.66
C PHE A 53 -16.01 -24.45 8.52
N GLU A 54 -15.22 -25.41 8.97
CA GLU A 54 -15.63 -26.48 9.88
C GLU A 54 -14.90 -26.32 11.23
N GLU A 55 -15.38 -27.04 12.24
CA GLU A 55 -14.67 -27.17 13.51
C GLU A 55 -13.27 -27.73 13.23
N ASP A 56 -12.26 -27.23 13.92
CA ASP A 56 -10.84 -27.53 13.74
C ASP A 56 -10.14 -26.86 12.54
N ASP A 57 -10.82 -26.08 11.71
CA ASP A 57 -10.15 -25.25 10.70
C ASP A 57 -9.32 -24.13 11.36
N VAL A 58 -8.16 -23.85 10.78
CA VAL A 58 -7.27 -22.76 11.25
C VAL A 58 -7.20 -21.64 10.23
N MET A 59 -7.63 -20.46 10.64
CA MET A 59 -7.53 -19.24 9.82
C MET A 59 -6.32 -18.40 10.23
N VAL A 60 -5.40 -18.18 9.31
CA VAL A 60 -4.23 -17.30 9.53
C VAL A 60 -4.54 -15.92 8.96
N LEU A 61 -4.52 -14.89 9.81
CA LEU A 61 -4.84 -13.51 9.46
C LEU A 61 -3.59 -12.62 9.53
N ASN A 62 -3.51 -11.64 8.65
CA ASN A 62 -2.50 -10.60 8.68
C ASN A 62 -3.06 -9.38 9.43
N ASN A 63 -2.59 -9.14 10.65
CA ASN A 63 -3.05 -8.05 11.53
C ASN A 63 -2.19 -6.78 11.44
N THR A 64 -1.43 -6.61 10.36
CA THR A 64 -0.67 -5.38 10.16
C THR A 64 -1.58 -4.20 9.89
N LYS A 65 -1.17 -3.01 10.40
CA LYS A 65 -1.84 -1.74 10.19
C LYS A 65 -1.10 -0.93 9.14
N VAL A 66 -1.83 -0.46 8.12
CA VAL A 66 -1.28 0.37 7.05
C VAL A 66 -0.90 1.74 7.60
N ILE A 67 0.28 2.21 7.23
CA ILE A 67 0.74 3.57 7.50
C ILE A 67 0.50 4.46 6.26
N PRO A 68 0.41 5.79 6.43
CA PRO A 68 0.32 6.73 5.31
C PRO A 68 1.67 6.79 4.59
N ALA A 69 1.91 5.82 3.72
CA ALA A 69 3.22 5.53 3.13
C ALA A 69 3.53 6.33 1.86
N ARG A 70 2.59 7.14 1.35
CA ARG A 70 2.78 7.91 0.12
C ARG A 70 3.04 9.37 0.45
N LEU A 71 4.23 9.84 0.10
CA LEU A 71 4.68 11.21 0.31
C LEU A 71 4.77 11.94 -1.03
N TYR A 72 4.23 13.15 -1.09
CA TYR A 72 4.40 14.06 -2.22
C TYR A 72 5.30 15.21 -1.81
N GLY A 73 6.21 15.58 -2.70
CA GLY A 73 7.17 16.64 -2.42
C GLY A 73 7.81 17.18 -3.68
N ASN A 74 8.92 17.89 -3.48
CA ASN A 74 9.62 18.55 -4.55
C ASN A 74 11.10 18.18 -4.54
N LYS A 75 11.69 18.10 -5.73
CA LYS A 75 13.12 17.91 -5.87
C LYS A 75 13.85 19.24 -5.67
N GLU A 76 14.96 19.19 -4.92
CA GLU A 76 15.90 20.31 -4.79
C GLU A 76 16.25 20.92 -6.16
N LYS A 77 16.57 22.21 -6.19
CA LYS A 77 17.03 22.99 -7.36
C LYS A 77 16.00 23.17 -8.48
N THR A 78 15.16 22.20 -8.76
CA THR A 78 14.23 22.25 -9.90
C THR A 78 12.79 22.47 -9.50
N GLY A 79 12.43 22.25 -8.22
CA GLY A 79 11.06 22.28 -7.74
C GLY A 79 10.16 21.21 -8.39
N ALA A 80 10.74 20.27 -9.14
CA ALA A 80 9.96 19.26 -9.84
C ALA A 80 9.20 18.38 -8.82
N LYS A 81 7.88 18.24 -9.01
CA LYS A 81 7.02 17.37 -8.20
C LYS A 81 7.51 15.93 -8.26
N ILE A 82 7.51 15.28 -7.11
CA ILE A 82 7.90 13.89 -6.94
C ILE A 82 6.93 13.15 -6.00
N GLU A 83 6.79 11.85 -6.25
CA GLU A 83 6.13 10.90 -5.34
C GLU A 83 7.20 9.98 -4.75
N VAL A 84 7.13 9.76 -3.46
CA VAL A 84 7.91 8.76 -2.73
C VAL A 84 6.94 7.81 -2.04
N PHE A 85 7.09 6.52 -2.33
CA PHE A 85 6.33 5.47 -1.68
C PHE A 85 7.23 4.69 -0.74
N LEU A 86 7.02 4.85 0.54
CA LEU A 86 7.77 4.16 1.59
C LEU A 86 7.47 2.66 1.52
N MET A 87 8.50 1.82 1.47
CA MET A 87 8.34 0.37 1.40
C MET A 87 8.74 -0.30 2.71
N ARG A 88 9.94 -0.03 3.17
CA ARG A 88 10.49 -0.67 4.36
C ARG A 88 11.54 0.22 5.02
N GLU A 89 11.50 0.31 6.33
CA GLU A 89 12.57 0.90 7.12
C GLU A 89 13.76 -0.08 7.19
N LEU A 90 14.93 0.37 6.73
CA LEU A 90 16.15 -0.43 6.69
C LEU A 90 16.96 -0.25 7.98
N ASN A 91 17.00 0.99 8.49
CA ASN A 91 17.71 1.31 9.73
C ASN A 91 17.05 2.49 10.43
N LYS A 92 16.67 2.27 11.68
CA LYS A 92 15.95 3.24 12.50
C LYS A 92 16.85 4.41 12.93
N GLU A 93 18.09 4.14 13.32
CA GLU A 93 19.01 5.16 13.86
C GLU A 93 19.44 6.14 12.79
N SER A 94 19.82 5.64 11.63
CA SER A 94 20.22 6.45 10.47
C SER A 94 19.04 6.85 9.57
N ARG A 95 17.79 6.48 9.93
CA ARG A 95 16.55 6.79 9.20
C ARG A 95 16.62 6.44 7.72
N LEU A 96 17.16 5.26 7.45
CA LEU A 96 17.26 4.70 6.10
C LEU A 96 15.99 3.96 5.73
N TRP A 97 15.49 4.24 4.54
CA TRP A 97 14.28 3.63 4.00
C TRP A 97 14.48 3.15 2.58
N ASP A 98 13.99 1.94 2.29
CA ASP A 98 13.77 1.48 0.93
C ASP A 98 12.44 2.04 0.43
N VAL A 99 12.46 2.67 -0.74
CA VAL A 99 11.30 3.39 -1.28
C VAL A 99 11.17 3.18 -2.78
N LEU A 100 9.96 3.37 -3.31
CA LEU A 100 9.76 3.60 -4.74
C LEU A 100 9.57 5.09 -4.99
N VAL A 101 10.05 5.57 -6.14
CA VAL A 101 9.96 6.98 -6.51
C VAL A 101 9.36 7.19 -7.90
N ASP A 102 8.67 8.30 -8.07
CA ASP A 102 8.13 8.72 -9.36
C ASP A 102 8.29 10.26 -9.53
N PRO A 103 8.84 10.74 -10.67
CA PRO A 103 9.42 10.03 -11.80
C PRO A 103 10.86 9.55 -11.52
N ALA A 104 11.09 8.25 -11.57
CA ALA A 104 12.37 7.64 -11.18
C ALA A 104 13.59 8.16 -11.98
N ARG A 105 13.40 8.50 -13.25
CA ARG A 105 14.49 9.01 -14.11
C ARG A 105 15.06 10.36 -13.65
N LYS A 106 14.28 11.15 -12.92
CA LYS A 106 14.67 12.48 -12.43
C LYS A 106 15.27 12.45 -11.03
N ILE A 107 15.13 11.33 -10.30
CA ILE A 107 15.58 11.18 -8.91
C ILE A 107 16.82 10.30 -8.88
N ARG A 108 17.98 10.91 -8.62
CA ARG A 108 19.31 10.29 -8.68
C ARG A 108 20.00 10.40 -7.32
N ILE A 109 21.00 9.54 -7.10
CA ILE A 109 21.87 9.59 -5.92
C ILE A 109 22.39 11.01 -5.69
N GLY A 110 22.42 11.47 -4.44
CA GLY A 110 22.80 12.80 -4.01
C GLY A 110 21.72 13.88 -4.18
N ASN A 111 20.54 13.56 -4.76
CA ASN A 111 19.45 14.52 -4.77
C ASN A 111 18.80 14.63 -3.40
N LYS A 112 18.45 15.84 -3.01
CA LYS A 112 17.57 16.10 -1.86
C LYS A 112 16.14 16.27 -2.32
N LEU A 113 15.23 15.72 -1.53
CA LEU A 113 13.79 15.70 -1.71
C LEU A 113 13.16 16.39 -0.50
N TYR A 114 12.25 17.31 -0.75
CA TYR A 114 11.62 18.16 0.25
C TYR A 114 10.13 17.88 0.31
N PHE A 115 9.59 17.70 1.52
CA PHE A 115 8.20 17.35 1.77
C PHE A 115 7.58 18.31 2.80
N GLY A 116 6.29 18.59 2.60
CA GLY A 116 5.54 19.57 3.38
C GLY A 116 5.68 20.99 2.80
N GLU A 117 4.82 21.91 3.28
CA GLU A 117 4.78 23.29 2.79
C GLU A 117 6.01 24.11 3.23
N ASN A 118 6.57 23.77 4.40
CA ASN A 118 7.73 24.44 4.97
C ASN A 118 8.95 23.52 5.05
N ASP A 119 9.08 22.56 4.14
CA ASP A 119 10.19 21.59 4.12
C ASP A 119 10.34 20.83 5.44
N GLU A 120 9.19 20.47 6.08
CA GLU A 120 9.16 19.80 7.39
C GLU A 120 9.89 18.47 7.39
N LEU A 121 10.06 17.86 6.23
CA LEU A 121 10.78 16.60 6.08
C LEU A 121 11.67 16.67 4.85
N ILE A 122 12.94 16.33 5.02
CA ILE A 122 13.94 16.31 3.95
C ILE A 122 14.53 14.92 3.88
N ALA A 123 14.74 14.42 2.65
CA ALA A 123 15.45 13.16 2.43
C ALA A 123 16.53 13.30 1.37
N GLU A 124 17.61 12.56 1.54
CA GLU A 124 18.70 12.43 0.56
C GLU A 124 18.64 11.05 -0.09
N VAL A 125 18.80 11.00 -1.40
CA VAL A 125 18.91 9.75 -2.15
C VAL A 125 20.32 9.18 -1.99
N ILE A 126 20.42 8.04 -1.30
CA ILE A 126 21.71 7.41 -0.99
C ILE A 126 22.07 6.37 -2.04
N ASP A 127 21.11 5.59 -2.54
CA ASP A 127 21.35 4.49 -3.46
C ASP A 127 20.16 4.22 -4.39
N ASN A 128 20.41 3.48 -5.47
CA ASN A 128 19.42 2.96 -6.41
C ASN A 128 19.30 1.45 -6.23
N THR A 129 18.12 0.95 -5.87
CA THR A 129 17.89 -0.49 -5.61
C THR A 129 17.30 -1.22 -6.81
N THR A 130 16.36 -0.60 -7.51
CA THR A 130 15.69 -1.12 -8.72
C THR A 130 15.46 0.00 -9.72
N SER A 131 14.79 -0.28 -10.84
CA SER A 131 14.44 0.75 -11.84
C SER A 131 13.66 1.94 -11.26
N ARG A 132 12.83 1.70 -10.22
CA ARG A 132 12.08 2.72 -9.48
C ARG A 132 12.44 2.79 -7.99
N GLY A 133 13.25 1.86 -7.51
CA GLY A 133 13.67 1.76 -6.12
C GLY A 133 14.81 2.71 -5.79
N ARG A 134 14.76 3.29 -4.59
CA ARG A 134 15.83 4.13 -4.01
C ARG A 134 15.98 3.79 -2.53
N THR A 135 17.19 3.99 -2.04
CA THR A 135 17.40 4.13 -0.59
C THR A 135 17.43 5.60 -0.25
N LEU A 136 16.54 6.03 0.64
CA LEU A 136 16.53 7.39 1.16
C LEU A 136 17.04 7.41 2.59
N ARG A 137 17.82 8.45 2.92
CA ARG A 137 18.14 8.85 4.28
C ARG A 137 17.34 10.10 4.60
N PHE A 138 16.46 10.03 5.59
CA PHE A 138 15.75 11.22 6.07
C PHE A 138 16.66 12.04 6.99
N LEU A 139 16.74 13.33 6.68
CA LEU A 139 17.51 14.33 7.41
C LEU A 139 16.54 15.04 8.37
N HIS A 140 16.49 14.59 9.62
CA HIS A 140 15.55 15.08 10.61
C HIS A 140 16.18 14.95 12.00
N ASP A 141 16.42 16.06 12.70
CA ASP A 141 17.21 16.08 13.93
C ASP A 141 16.40 15.74 15.20
N ALA A 142 15.07 15.84 15.12
CA ALA A 142 14.19 15.54 16.25
C ALA A 142 14.18 14.03 16.61
N PRO A 143 13.67 13.65 17.80
CA PRO A 143 13.54 12.27 18.21
C PRO A 143 12.79 11.40 17.19
N TYR A 144 13.07 10.10 17.18
CA TYR A 144 12.47 9.17 16.23
C TYR A 144 10.92 9.17 16.25
N THR A 145 10.32 9.39 17.42
CA THR A 145 8.86 9.50 17.57
C THR A 145 8.29 10.67 16.79
N GLU A 146 8.93 11.83 16.86
CA GLU A 146 8.52 13.03 16.12
C GLU A 146 8.75 12.87 14.62
N PHE A 147 9.85 12.23 14.21
CA PHE A 147 10.08 11.85 12.82
C PHE A 147 8.93 10.98 12.27
N LYS A 148 8.50 9.97 13.01
CA LYS A 148 7.37 9.13 12.60
C LYS A 148 6.05 9.89 12.54
N GLN A 149 5.81 10.82 13.47
CA GLN A 149 4.65 11.70 13.46
C GLN A 149 4.66 12.63 12.23
N THR A 150 5.85 13.14 11.85
CA THR A 150 5.99 13.96 10.64
C THR A 150 5.65 13.16 9.37
N ILE A 151 6.14 11.91 9.28
CA ILE A 151 5.74 11.01 8.19
C ILE A 151 4.23 10.77 8.18
N GLU A 152 3.63 10.49 9.35
CA GLU A 152 2.18 10.26 9.47
C GLU A 152 1.35 11.50 9.10
N LYS A 153 1.85 12.70 9.42
CA LYS A 153 1.20 13.98 9.08
C LYS A 153 1.25 14.28 7.57
N LEU A 154 2.41 14.06 6.95
CA LEU A 154 2.64 14.41 5.53
C LEU A 154 2.23 13.31 4.57
N GLY A 155 2.13 12.08 5.05
CA GLY A 155 1.83 10.92 4.25
C GLY A 155 0.34 10.80 3.93
N GLN A 156 0.06 10.12 2.84
CA GLN A 156 -1.30 9.78 2.41
C GLN A 156 -1.50 8.27 2.42
N THR A 157 -2.75 7.85 2.61
CA THR A 157 -3.16 6.44 2.51
C THR A 157 -2.75 5.88 1.14
N PRO A 158 -2.01 4.78 1.10
CA PRO A 158 -1.42 4.27 -0.13
C PRO A 158 -2.40 3.44 -0.95
N LEU A 159 -3.50 4.04 -1.41
CA LEU A 159 -4.48 3.36 -2.26
C LEU A 159 -3.80 2.73 -3.48
N PRO A 160 -4.29 1.57 -3.95
CA PRO A 160 -3.80 0.94 -5.17
C PRO A 160 -3.88 1.86 -6.40
N LYS A 161 -2.89 1.80 -7.29
CA LYS A 161 -2.78 2.71 -8.45
C LYS A 161 -3.93 2.64 -9.47
N TYR A 162 -4.73 1.58 -9.47
CA TYR A 162 -5.92 1.49 -10.32
C TYR A 162 -7.08 2.36 -9.81
N ILE A 163 -7.05 2.73 -8.53
CA ILE A 163 -7.97 3.72 -7.95
C ILE A 163 -7.41 5.10 -8.27
N LYS A 164 -7.99 5.75 -9.28
CA LYS A 164 -7.51 7.04 -9.84
C LYS A 164 -8.15 8.25 -9.17
N ARG A 165 -8.31 8.21 -7.84
CA ARG A 165 -8.78 9.34 -7.05
C ARG A 165 -7.85 9.60 -5.88
N GLU A 166 -7.90 10.81 -5.35
CA GLU A 166 -7.19 11.14 -4.11
C GLU A 166 -7.79 10.38 -2.92
N PRO A 167 -6.97 9.94 -1.97
CA PRO A 167 -7.44 9.34 -0.73
C PRO A 167 -8.27 10.34 0.07
N THR A 168 -9.35 9.87 0.67
CA THR A 168 -10.17 10.63 1.61
C THR A 168 -9.83 10.24 3.06
N LYS A 169 -10.32 10.99 4.04
CA LYS A 169 -10.18 10.62 5.46
C LYS A 169 -10.84 9.28 5.79
N GLU A 170 -11.93 8.94 5.09
CA GLU A 170 -12.58 7.64 5.25
C GLU A 170 -11.68 6.48 4.78
N ASP A 171 -10.82 6.69 3.79
CA ASP A 171 -9.92 5.65 3.32
C ASP A 171 -8.89 5.27 4.38
N GLU A 172 -8.52 6.17 5.29
CA GLU A 172 -7.61 5.84 6.41
C GLU A 172 -8.17 4.72 7.29
N GLU A 173 -9.50 4.70 7.47
CA GLU A 173 -10.19 3.66 8.24
C GLU A 173 -10.62 2.48 7.36
N LYS A 174 -11.16 2.75 6.18
CA LYS A 174 -11.70 1.72 5.29
C LYS A 174 -10.61 0.87 4.65
N TYR A 175 -9.42 1.43 4.43
CA TYR A 175 -8.24 0.70 3.93
C TYR A 175 -7.44 0.02 5.05
N GLN A 176 -8.14 -0.42 6.12
CA GLN A 176 -7.63 -1.22 7.22
C GLN A 176 -8.54 -2.42 7.46
N THR A 177 -7.96 -3.54 7.91
CA THR A 177 -8.77 -4.64 8.44
C THR A 177 -9.32 -4.27 9.82
N VAL A 178 -10.45 -4.85 10.22
CA VAL A 178 -11.05 -4.61 11.54
C VAL A 178 -10.18 -5.11 12.70
N TYR A 179 -9.20 -5.95 12.40
CA TYR A 179 -8.24 -6.52 13.35
C TYR A 179 -6.81 -5.98 13.18
N ALA A 180 -6.62 -4.87 12.44
CA ALA A 180 -5.31 -4.24 12.25
C ALA A 180 -4.75 -3.70 13.58
N GLN A 181 -3.54 -4.12 13.96
CA GLN A 181 -2.90 -3.77 15.23
C GLN A 181 -1.49 -3.21 15.05
N HIS A 182 -0.63 -3.89 14.29
CA HIS A 182 0.80 -3.61 14.21
C HIS A 182 1.13 -2.69 13.03
N LYS A 183 1.48 -1.43 13.31
CA LYS A 183 1.88 -0.46 12.27
C LYS A 183 3.12 -0.94 11.51
N GLY A 184 3.16 -0.73 10.18
CA GLY A 184 4.32 -1.00 9.34
C GLY A 184 4.00 -1.52 7.95
N ALA A 185 2.74 -1.88 7.67
CA ALA A 185 2.31 -2.23 6.34
C ALA A 185 2.14 -0.98 5.46
N VAL A 186 2.48 -1.14 4.18
CA VAL A 186 2.29 -0.10 3.15
C VAL A 186 1.20 -0.48 2.15
N ALA A 187 0.55 -1.61 2.36
CA ALA A 187 -0.62 -2.08 1.63
C ALA A 187 -1.51 -2.90 2.57
N ALA A 188 -2.82 -2.75 2.46
CA ALA A 188 -3.76 -3.55 3.22
C ALA A 188 -3.78 -5.00 2.72
N PRO A 189 -3.96 -5.99 3.60
CA PRO A 189 -4.30 -7.36 3.20
C PRO A 189 -5.73 -7.35 2.66
N THR A 190 -5.87 -7.15 1.34
CA THR A 190 -7.14 -6.79 0.69
C THR A 190 -8.25 -7.82 0.91
N ALA A 191 -7.93 -9.12 0.95
CA ALA A 191 -8.91 -10.15 1.30
C ALA A 191 -9.46 -9.97 2.72
N GLY A 192 -8.64 -9.48 3.64
CA GLY A 192 -9.03 -9.18 5.02
C GLY A 192 -9.94 -7.97 5.20
N LEU A 193 -10.03 -7.11 4.18
CA LEU A 193 -10.89 -5.91 4.25
C LEU A 193 -12.39 -6.24 4.28
N HIS A 194 -12.78 -7.46 3.88
CA HIS A 194 -14.17 -7.87 3.86
C HIS A 194 -14.71 -8.34 5.22
N PHE A 195 -13.82 -8.62 6.19
CA PHE A 195 -14.27 -8.99 7.53
C PHE A 195 -14.88 -7.78 8.25
N SER A 196 -16.04 -7.97 8.86
CA SER A 196 -16.70 -7.08 9.83
C SER A 196 -16.38 -7.48 11.27
N LYS A 197 -16.79 -6.70 12.25
CA LYS A 197 -16.67 -6.97 13.68
C LYS A 197 -17.76 -7.91 14.14
#